data_90b6687e9873562519e5fad1763f8e7a
#
_entry.id   90b6687e9873562519e5fad1763f8e7a
#
_cell.length_a   1.000
_cell.length_b   1.000
_cell.length_c   1.000
_cell.angle_alpha   90.00
_cell.angle_beta   90.00
_cell.angle_gamma   90.00
#
_symmetry.space_group_name_H-M   'P 1'
#
loop_
_entity.id
_entity.type
_entity.pdbx_description
1 polymer ?
#
loop_
_entity_poly.entity_id
_entity_poly.type
_entity_poly.pdbx_seq_one_letter_code
_entity_poly.pdbx_strand_id
1 'polypeptide(L)'
;MNINTKLLSIQFSLIFLSFITINFIPSIYAQEFEFNAEDYFYSEQNPTNSKGVTTAPDSEDTDKEDCLDNPMDSLSLPNSDMKSDSYTSEFHFIKKFDRDGNLIGSWGTVGSNDGQFLHAHGITIDSLDNVYVSDAANCNIQKFDKDGNFITKWGTKGIGPGRFMQPESMAVDSLNNIYVAEYSRKNIQKFDSEGNFITMWGQEGNGEGEFKKPWGVALDSKDNVYVSDQTLPRVQKFDSEGNFIDMWGKEGKKKGQFVHQHDITVDSNDYVYVTDGRENSRVAVFDTNGKFLKHWGSEGKDKGQFIENHGIVVDSEGNVYVVDTRNVRVQKFDSDGNFITMWGSLGCKDDQFLIPHDIAMDSEGFIYVTDSGKSHFRADYDCNNAS
;
A
#
# COMPACT_ATOMS: atom_id res chain seq x y z
N MET A 1 -33.79 7.37 -60.91
CA MET A 1 -33.98 8.77 -61.31
C MET A 1 -33.27 9.67 -60.31
N ASN A 2 -32.09 10.14 -60.73
CA ASN A 2 -31.42 11.43 -60.48
C ASN A 2 -31.30 11.92 -59.02
N ILE A 3 -30.02 11.91 -58.50
CA ILE A 3 -28.96 12.94 -58.66
C ILE A 3 -29.35 14.24 -57.91
N ASN A 4 -28.62 14.66 -56.89
CA ASN A 4 -27.42 15.46 -56.88
C ASN A 4 -26.95 15.85 -55.48
N THR A 5 -25.70 15.60 -55.21
CA THR A 5 -24.62 16.36 -54.63
C THR A 5 -24.83 17.87 -54.45
N LYS A 6 -24.34 18.42 -53.28
CA LYS A 6 -23.39 19.55 -53.28
C LYS A 6 -22.67 19.73 -51.95
N LEU A 7 -21.36 19.70 -52.02
CA LEU A 7 -20.35 20.30 -51.11
C LEU A 7 -20.45 21.82 -51.15
N LEU A 8 -19.99 22.45 -50.05
CA LEU A 8 -19.19 23.71 -49.98
C LEU A 8 -18.95 23.98 -48.47
N SER A 9 -17.81 23.89 -47.88
CA SER A 9 -16.51 24.58 -47.92
C SER A 9 -16.53 26.06 -47.58
N ILE A 10 -15.53 26.44 -46.69
CA ILE A 10 -14.84 27.74 -46.60
C ILE A 10 -15.50 28.73 -45.63
N GLN A 11 -14.82 29.51 -44.77
CA GLN A 11 -13.42 29.89 -44.49
C GLN A 11 -13.38 30.80 -43.25
N PHE A 12 -12.25 30.79 -42.58
CA PHE A 12 -11.53 31.82 -41.84
C PHE A 12 -12.16 33.19 -41.62
N SER A 13 -12.02 33.71 -40.38
CA SER A 13 -11.45 35.04 -40.17
C SER A 13 -10.91 35.23 -38.73
N LEU A 14 -9.64 35.57 -38.70
CA LEU A 14 -8.87 36.21 -37.61
C LEU A 14 -9.28 37.68 -37.45
N ILE A 15 -8.72 38.29 -36.37
CA ILE A 15 -8.52 39.76 -36.10
C ILE A 15 -9.43 40.24 -34.95
N PHE A 16 -8.95 40.84 -33.83
CA PHE A 16 -7.86 41.76 -33.52
C PHE A 16 -7.59 41.86 -32.02
N LEU A 17 -6.35 42.18 -31.71
CA LEU A 17 -5.81 42.66 -30.45
C LEU A 17 -6.51 43.89 -29.86
N SER A 18 -6.56 43.97 -28.54
CA SER A 18 -6.27 45.28 -27.92
C SER A 18 -5.61 45.06 -26.52
N PHE A 19 -4.48 45.69 -26.39
CA PHE A 19 -3.65 45.85 -25.18
C PHE A 19 -4.40 46.62 -24.10
N ILE A 20 -4.29 46.21 -22.84
CA ILE A 20 -4.19 47.17 -21.72
C ILE A 20 -3.12 46.64 -20.76
N THR A 21 -2.18 47.47 -20.51
CA THR A 21 -1.03 47.40 -19.62
C THR A 21 -1.40 47.67 -18.16
N ILE A 22 -0.54 47.10 -17.24
CA ILE A 22 -0.07 47.65 -15.94
C ILE A 22 -0.90 47.20 -14.72
N ASN A 23 -0.26 46.66 -13.69
CA ASN A 23 0.85 47.09 -12.87
C ASN A 23 1.42 45.96 -12.02
N PHE A 24 2.74 45.98 -11.88
CA PHE A 24 3.53 45.20 -10.95
C PHE A 24 3.24 45.55 -9.49
N ILE A 25 2.97 44.53 -8.65
CA ILE A 25 3.35 44.51 -7.23
C ILE A 25 3.89 43.09 -6.95
N PRO A 26 5.10 42.96 -6.40
CA PRO A 26 5.69 41.65 -6.13
C PRO A 26 5.15 41.10 -4.81
N SER A 27 4.48 40.00 -4.82
CA SER A 27 4.31 39.15 -3.62
C SER A 27 5.07 37.85 -3.83
N ILE A 28 5.95 37.66 -2.93
CA ILE A 28 6.90 36.60 -2.75
C ILE A 28 6.16 35.35 -2.24
N TYR A 29 6.57 34.16 -2.79
CA TYR A 29 6.28 32.80 -2.36
C TYR A 29 4.84 32.25 -2.51
N ALA A 30 4.61 31.64 -3.65
CA ALA A 30 3.88 30.39 -3.81
C ALA A 30 4.52 29.63 -4.98
N GLN A 31 5.43 28.74 -4.69
CA GLN A 31 5.80 27.70 -5.65
C GLN A 31 4.68 26.66 -5.62
N GLU A 32 3.77 26.77 -6.56
CA GLU A 32 2.91 25.65 -6.94
C GLU A 32 3.81 24.64 -7.67
N PHE A 33 4.02 23.48 -7.04
CA PHE A 33 4.57 22.33 -7.72
C PHE A 33 3.44 21.73 -8.59
N GLU A 34 3.49 22.01 -9.88
CA GLU A 34 2.72 21.23 -10.86
C GLU A 34 3.28 19.81 -10.89
N PHE A 35 2.47 18.87 -10.46
CA PHE A 35 2.72 17.44 -10.56
C PHE A 35 2.40 17.01 -11.99
N ASN A 36 3.43 16.66 -12.76
CA ASN A 36 3.25 16.14 -14.11
C ASN A 36 2.94 14.63 -14.03
N ALA A 37 1.72 14.25 -14.38
CA ALA A 37 1.24 12.87 -14.36
C ALA A 37 1.94 11.94 -15.38
N GLU A 38 2.87 12.47 -16.20
CA GLU A 38 3.55 11.70 -17.25
C GLU A 38 4.74 10.87 -16.77
N ASP A 39 5.23 11.07 -15.53
CA ASP A 39 6.40 10.34 -15.01
C ASP A 39 6.09 8.88 -14.60
N TYR A 40 4.88 8.39 -14.85
CA TYR A 40 4.44 7.02 -14.51
C TYR A 40 4.11 6.12 -15.70
N PHE A 41 4.38 6.54 -16.94
CA PHE A 41 4.19 5.67 -18.10
C PHE A 41 5.49 4.98 -18.50
N TYR A 42 5.59 3.70 -18.17
CA TYR A 42 6.58 2.81 -18.76
C TYR A 42 6.15 2.38 -20.16
N SER A 43 6.97 2.70 -21.15
CA SER A 43 6.87 2.10 -22.47
C SER A 43 7.49 0.69 -22.43
N GLU A 44 6.67 -0.33 -22.67
CA GLU A 44 7.16 -1.66 -22.98
C GLU A 44 7.92 -1.63 -24.30
N GLN A 45 9.22 -1.88 -24.25
CA GLN A 45 9.97 -2.33 -25.42
C GLN A 45 10.67 -3.64 -25.10
N ASN A 46 10.16 -4.70 -25.67
CA ASN A 46 10.77 -6.03 -25.72
C ASN A 46 12.06 -6.02 -26.55
N PRO A 47 13.12 -6.68 -26.09
CA PRO A 47 14.07 -7.28 -27.00
C PRO A 47 14.05 -8.81 -26.91
N THR A 48 13.63 -9.44 -27.98
CA THR A 48 13.93 -10.84 -28.28
C THR A 48 15.44 -11.03 -28.42
N ASN A 49 16.05 -11.98 -27.68
CA ASN A 49 16.85 -13.00 -28.32
C ASN A 49 17.34 -14.13 -27.39
N SER A 50 17.29 -15.29 -27.98
CA SER A 50 17.60 -16.61 -27.47
C SER A 50 19.11 -16.88 -27.29
N LYS A 51 19.44 -17.75 -26.35
CA LYS A 51 20.26 -18.98 -26.37
C LYS A 51 21.18 -19.15 -25.18
N GLY A 52 21.20 -20.37 -24.65
CA GLY A 52 22.37 -20.95 -24.00
C GLY A 52 22.14 -21.49 -22.59
N VAL A 53 21.68 -22.76 -22.50
CA VAL A 53 21.77 -23.59 -21.30
C VAL A 53 23.23 -23.92 -21.04
N THR A 54 23.75 -23.59 -19.85
CA THR A 54 24.88 -24.32 -19.24
C THR A 54 24.69 -24.33 -17.71
N THR A 55 24.61 -25.52 -17.17
CA THR A 55 24.67 -25.84 -15.75
C THR A 55 26.08 -25.61 -15.21
N ALA A 56 26.22 -24.94 -14.08
CA ALA A 56 27.39 -24.98 -13.23
C ALA A 56 27.05 -24.53 -11.79
N PRO A 57 27.90 -24.84 -10.78
CA PRO A 57 27.48 -25.31 -9.49
C PRO A 57 27.37 -24.22 -8.43
N ASP A 58 26.76 -24.63 -7.28
CA ASP A 58 26.59 -23.84 -6.06
C ASP A 58 27.87 -23.11 -5.64
N SER A 59 27.81 -21.79 -5.64
CA SER A 59 28.79 -20.94 -4.97
C SER A 59 28.07 -20.16 -3.87
N GLU A 60 28.59 -20.20 -2.67
CA GLU A 60 28.19 -19.44 -1.50
C GLU A 60 28.12 -17.95 -1.87
N ASP A 61 26.90 -17.42 -1.85
CA ASP A 61 26.61 -16.03 -2.22
C ASP A 61 26.78 -15.14 -0.99
N THR A 62 27.79 -14.27 -1.03
CA THR A 62 28.14 -13.31 0.03
C THR A 62 27.63 -11.90 -0.26
N ASP A 63 26.67 -11.75 -1.16
CA ASP A 63 26.19 -10.43 -1.56
C ASP A 63 24.96 -10.03 -0.72
N LYS A 64 25.19 -9.09 0.20
CA LYS A 64 24.15 -8.33 0.89
C LYS A 64 23.61 -7.25 -0.06
N GLU A 65 22.79 -7.63 -1.03
CA GLU A 65 22.02 -6.70 -1.83
C GLU A 65 20.61 -6.55 -1.23
N ASP A 66 20.09 -5.32 -1.20
CA ASP A 66 18.75 -5.00 -0.68
C ASP A 66 17.65 -5.74 -1.45
N CYS A 67 16.51 -6.02 -0.82
CA CYS A 67 15.38 -6.70 -1.42
C CYS A 67 14.70 -5.94 -2.57
N LEU A 68 14.91 -4.64 -2.66
CA LEU A 68 14.25 -3.74 -3.60
C LEU A 68 14.92 -3.65 -5.00
N ASP A 69 15.78 -4.58 -5.41
CA ASP A 69 16.37 -4.62 -6.77
C ASP A 69 15.34 -4.95 -7.85
N ASN A 70 14.22 -4.25 -7.87
CA ASN A 70 13.24 -4.34 -8.96
C ASN A 70 13.31 -3.09 -9.84
N PRO A 71 13.37 -3.19 -11.20
CA PRO A 71 13.46 -2.04 -12.11
C PRO A 71 12.32 -1.03 -12.01
N MET A 72 11.25 -1.31 -11.30
CA MET A 72 10.18 -0.34 -11.02
C MET A 72 10.52 0.62 -9.87
N ASP A 73 11.43 0.22 -8.98
CA ASP A 73 12.04 1.08 -7.95
C ASP A 73 13.44 1.57 -8.36
N SER A 74 13.86 1.34 -9.62
CA SER A 74 15.15 1.77 -10.18
C SER A 74 15.28 3.27 -10.44
N LEU A 75 14.45 4.09 -9.80
CA LEU A 75 14.94 5.38 -9.36
C LEU A 75 15.89 5.09 -8.19
N SER A 76 17.10 4.66 -8.56
CA SER A 76 18.23 4.38 -7.73
C SER A 76 18.10 4.93 -6.30
N LEU A 77 17.82 4.04 -5.34
CA LEU A 77 18.36 4.28 -4.01
C LEU A 77 19.87 4.46 -4.24
N PRO A 78 20.47 5.61 -3.89
CA PRO A 78 21.91 5.76 -4.03
C PRO A 78 22.54 4.60 -3.28
N ASN A 79 23.28 3.76 -4.01
CA ASN A 79 24.07 2.66 -3.49
C ASN A 79 24.68 3.04 -2.14
N SER A 80 24.49 2.18 -1.14
CA SER A 80 25.27 2.10 0.11
C SER A 80 25.37 3.34 1.00
N ASP A 81 24.71 4.44 0.69
CA ASP A 81 24.77 5.68 1.46
C ASP A 81 23.43 6.08 2.13
N MET A 82 22.54 5.12 2.47
CA MET A 82 21.60 5.35 3.54
C MET A 82 22.41 5.45 4.84
N LYS A 83 23.05 6.60 5.00
CA LYS A 83 23.68 6.93 6.27
C LYS A 83 22.57 6.97 7.29
N SER A 84 22.74 6.25 8.39
CA SER A 84 21.96 6.36 9.62
C SER A 84 21.73 7.82 10.07
N ASP A 85 22.48 8.74 9.50
CA ASP A 85 22.51 10.17 9.81
C ASP A 85 21.30 10.97 9.25
N SER A 86 20.44 10.36 8.42
CA SER A 86 19.29 11.07 7.82
C SER A 86 17.98 10.94 8.63
N TYR A 87 17.94 10.05 9.62
CA TYR A 87 16.84 9.92 10.56
C TYR A 87 17.30 10.44 11.94
N THR A 88 16.42 11.13 12.63
CA THR A 88 16.64 11.42 14.04
C THR A 88 16.51 10.14 14.85
N SER A 89 17.14 10.06 16.00
CA SER A 89 16.90 9.00 16.98
C SER A 89 15.45 8.95 17.49
N GLU A 90 14.63 9.92 17.11
CA GLU A 90 13.22 10.06 17.47
C GLU A 90 12.27 9.50 16.42
N PHE A 91 12.76 9.09 15.21
CA PHE A 91 11.88 8.50 14.19
C PHE A 91 11.67 7.01 14.47
N HIS A 92 10.40 6.62 14.58
CA HIS A 92 9.98 5.24 14.75
C HIS A 92 9.04 4.82 13.61
N PHE A 93 9.24 3.57 13.13
CA PHE A 93 8.47 3.02 12.02
C PHE A 93 7.08 2.55 12.39
N ILE A 94 6.86 2.20 13.66
CA ILE A 94 5.57 1.73 14.16
C ILE A 94 5.06 2.73 15.20
N LYS A 95 3.82 3.17 15.05
CA LYS A 95 3.19 4.16 15.92
C LYS A 95 1.85 3.64 16.42
N LYS A 96 1.67 3.62 17.74
CA LYS A 96 0.46 3.14 18.41
C LYS A 96 -0.36 4.32 18.92
N PHE A 97 -1.65 4.34 18.59
CA PHE A 97 -2.60 5.37 18.96
C PHE A 97 -3.83 4.77 19.67
N ASP A 98 -4.53 5.58 20.43
CA ASP A 98 -5.89 5.26 20.87
C ASP A 98 -6.91 5.52 19.72
N ARG A 99 -8.18 5.21 19.99
CA ARG A 99 -9.28 5.38 19.00
C ARG A 99 -9.59 6.83 18.62
N ASP A 100 -9.06 7.79 19.38
CA ASP A 100 -9.21 9.22 19.17
C ASP A 100 -8.00 9.84 18.44
N GLY A 101 -6.95 9.02 18.21
CA GLY A 101 -5.72 9.43 17.53
C GLY A 101 -4.66 10.02 18.45
N ASN A 102 -4.76 9.83 19.78
CA ASN A 102 -3.70 10.21 20.68
C ASN A 102 -2.59 9.15 20.68
N LEU A 103 -1.34 9.59 20.58
CA LEU A 103 -0.18 8.70 20.59
C LEU A 103 -0.06 7.99 21.96
N ILE A 104 0.10 6.67 21.94
CA ILE A 104 0.30 5.81 23.10
C ILE A 104 1.75 5.35 23.19
N GLY A 105 2.38 5.06 22.05
CA GLY A 105 3.77 4.60 21.98
C GLY A 105 4.25 4.45 20.55
N SER A 106 5.56 4.24 20.42
CA SER A 106 6.22 4.04 19.13
C SER A 106 7.46 3.20 19.28
N TRP A 107 7.84 2.47 18.23
CA TRP A 107 9.07 1.67 18.20
C TRP A 107 9.54 1.41 16.78
N GLY A 108 10.67 0.72 16.66
CA GLY A 108 11.30 0.42 15.39
C GLY A 108 12.23 1.55 14.93
N THR A 109 13.52 1.29 14.89
CA THR A 109 14.54 2.23 14.41
C THR A 109 15.10 1.76 13.08
N VAL A 110 15.88 2.60 12.39
CA VAL A 110 16.50 2.27 11.10
C VAL A 110 17.54 1.18 11.24
N GLY A 111 17.47 0.15 10.41
CA GLY A 111 18.48 -0.89 10.32
C GLY A 111 17.94 -2.28 9.96
N SER A 112 18.78 -3.31 10.11
CA SER A 112 18.46 -4.70 9.77
C SER A 112 18.55 -5.66 10.97
N ASN A 113 18.80 -5.15 12.17
CA ASN A 113 18.82 -5.95 13.39
C ASN A 113 17.37 -6.19 13.89
N ASP A 114 17.27 -6.97 14.97
CA ASP A 114 15.98 -7.21 15.63
C ASP A 114 15.37 -5.89 16.12
N GLY A 115 14.10 -5.67 15.76
CA GLY A 115 13.37 -4.43 16.07
C GLY A 115 13.77 -3.22 15.20
N GLN A 116 14.60 -3.42 14.18
CA GLN A 116 14.97 -2.39 13.22
C GLN A 116 14.33 -2.64 11.85
N PHE A 117 14.09 -1.58 11.08
CA PHE A 117 13.46 -1.63 9.77
C PHE A 117 14.21 -0.77 8.75
N LEU A 118 14.12 -1.17 7.48
CA LEU A 118 14.49 -0.33 6.35
C LEU A 118 13.26 0.18 5.60
N HIS A 119 12.19 -0.65 5.53
CA HIS A 119 10.93 -0.27 4.90
C HIS A 119 9.77 -1.06 5.54
N ALA A 120 9.30 -0.61 6.71
CA ALA A 120 8.12 -1.17 7.34
C ALA A 120 6.89 -0.90 6.46
N HIS A 121 6.19 -1.96 6.03
CA HIS A 121 5.10 -1.86 5.07
C HIS A 121 3.78 -2.35 5.65
N GLY A 122 3.49 -3.65 5.58
CA GLY A 122 2.27 -4.23 6.11
C GLY A 122 2.33 -4.44 7.62
N ILE A 123 1.17 -4.40 8.28
CA ILE A 123 1.02 -4.68 9.70
C ILE A 123 -0.25 -5.47 9.97
N THR A 124 -0.17 -6.48 10.83
CA THR A 124 -1.33 -7.24 11.30
C THR A 124 -1.16 -7.66 12.75
N ILE A 125 -2.25 -8.05 13.41
CA ILE A 125 -2.27 -8.38 14.84
C ILE A 125 -2.99 -9.71 15.04
N ASP A 126 -2.41 -10.62 15.84
CA ASP A 126 -3.03 -11.91 16.16
C ASP A 126 -4.01 -11.82 17.35
N SER A 127 -4.71 -12.92 17.64
CA SER A 127 -5.69 -13.00 18.72
C SER A 127 -5.09 -12.88 20.15
N LEU A 128 -3.77 -12.84 20.25
CA LEU A 128 -3.01 -12.64 21.49
C LEU A 128 -2.41 -11.24 21.57
N ASP A 129 -2.83 -10.34 20.67
CA ASP A 129 -2.32 -8.98 20.51
C ASP A 129 -0.82 -8.90 20.15
N ASN A 130 -0.24 -9.95 19.55
CA ASN A 130 1.08 -9.84 18.96
C ASN A 130 1.01 -9.11 17.63
N VAL A 131 1.96 -8.23 17.39
CA VAL A 131 2.05 -7.37 16.21
C VAL A 131 3.05 -7.95 15.22
N TYR A 132 2.64 -8.13 13.98
CA TYR A 132 3.49 -8.61 12.88
C TYR A 132 3.68 -7.49 11.87
N VAL A 133 4.93 -7.23 11.49
CA VAL A 133 5.29 -6.15 10.57
C VAL A 133 6.15 -6.73 9.44
N SER A 134 5.75 -6.49 8.19
CA SER A 134 6.57 -6.80 7.03
C SER A 134 7.61 -5.70 6.80
N ASP A 135 8.84 -6.11 6.52
CA ASP A 135 9.91 -5.21 6.07
C ASP A 135 10.26 -5.55 4.63
N ALA A 136 9.73 -4.76 3.71
CA ALA A 136 9.88 -5.01 2.28
C ALA A 136 11.34 -4.90 1.81
N ALA A 137 12.15 -4.04 2.44
CA ALA A 137 13.55 -3.87 2.10
C ALA A 137 14.48 -4.90 2.77
N ASN A 138 14.17 -5.34 3.99
CA ASN A 138 14.90 -6.41 4.68
C ASN A 138 14.41 -7.82 4.32
N CYS A 139 13.35 -7.96 3.50
CA CYS A 139 12.75 -9.23 3.06
C CYS A 139 12.38 -10.16 4.23
N ASN A 140 11.82 -9.63 5.29
CA ASN A 140 11.44 -10.40 6.46
C ASN A 140 10.13 -9.91 7.08
N ILE A 141 9.60 -10.72 7.98
CA ILE A 141 8.50 -10.38 8.88
C ILE A 141 9.06 -10.36 10.29
N GLN A 142 8.73 -9.35 11.08
CA GLN A 142 9.09 -9.26 12.48
C GLN A 142 7.83 -9.33 13.37
N LYS A 143 7.90 -10.10 14.44
CA LYS A 143 6.86 -10.25 15.46
C LYS A 143 7.26 -9.54 16.75
N PHE A 144 6.32 -8.80 17.32
CA PHE A 144 6.45 -8.06 18.58
C PHE A 144 5.28 -8.41 19.49
N ASP A 145 5.45 -8.17 20.79
CA ASP A 145 4.31 -8.09 21.69
C ASP A 145 3.59 -6.73 21.54
N LYS A 146 2.44 -6.57 22.21
CA LYS A 146 1.63 -5.34 22.16
C LYS A 146 2.33 -4.08 22.70
N ASP A 147 3.44 -4.25 23.41
CA ASP A 147 4.24 -3.18 23.99
C ASP A 147 5.45 -2.83 23.11
N GLY A 148 5.60 -3.50 21.95
CA GLY A 148 6.67 -3.28 21.00
C GLY A 148 7.97 -4.01 21.30
N ASN A 149 7.99 -4.97 22.23
CA ASN A 149 9.16 -5.81 22.48
C ASN A 149 9.29 -6.87 21.39
N PHE A 150 10.48 -6.97 20.80
CA PHE A 150 10.76 -7.95 19.74
C PHE A 150 10.65 -9.40 20.29
N ILE A 151 9.95 -10.26 19.53
CA ILE A 151 9.79 -11.68 19.87
C ILE A 151 10.61 -12.55 18.91
N THR A 152 10.37 -12.44 17.60
CA THR A 152 11.05 -13.24 16.58
C THR A 152 10.96 -12.57 15.20
N LYS A 153 11.74 -13.07 14.24
CA LYS A 153 11.63 -12.70 12.83
C LYS A 153 11.92 -13.90 11.93
N TRP A 154 11.34 -13.91 10.76
CA TRP A 154 11.61 -14.91 9.71
C TRP A 154 11.57 -14.29 8.34
N GLY A 155 12.05 -15.03 7.37
CA GLY A 155 12.19 -14.59 5.99
C GLY A 155 13.61 -14.15 5.68
N THR A 156 13.99 -14.36 4.44
CA THR A 156 15.24 -13.90 3.85
C THR A 156 15.02 -13.64 2.38
N LYS A 157 15.83 -12.80 1.76
CA LYS A 157 15.78 -12.54 0.31
C LYS A 157 15.82 -13.82 -0.50
N GLY A 158 14.90 -13.98 -1.45
CA GLY A 158 14.93 -15.08 -2.39
C GLY A 158 13.59 -15.56 -2.89
N ILE A 159 13.64 -16.66 -3.63
CA ILE A 159 12.50 -17.33 -4.23
C ILE A 159 12.26 -18.67 -3.55
N GLY A 160 11.00 -18.98 -3.25
CA GLY A 160 10.63 -20.26 -2.64
C GLY A 160 10.02 -20.11 -1.25
N PRO A 161 9.70 -21.25 -0.62
CA PRO A 161 9.04 -21.26 0.68
C PRO A 161 9.81 -20.52 1.76
N GLY A 162 9.12 -19.61 2.46
CA GLY A 162 9.70 -18.83 3.55
C GLY A 162 10.71 -17.77 3.15
N ARG A 163 10.83 -17.48 1.84
CA ARG A 163 11.67 -16.41 1.33
C ARG A 163 10.83 -15.34 0.67
N PHE A 164 11.28 -14.10 0.73
CA PHE A 164 10.58 -12.93 0.21
C PHE A 164 11.47 -12.13 -0.76
N MET A 165 10.81 -11.40 -1.64
CA MET A 165 11.44 -10.35 -2.45
C MET A 165 10.84 -8.98 -2.11
N GLN A 166 9.53 -8.95 -1.81
CA GLN A 166 8.82 -7.73 -1.43
C GLN A 166 7.52 -8.13 -0.70
N PRO A 167 7.62 -8.49 0.59
CA PRO A 167 6.43 -8.78 1.39
C PRO A 167 5.66 -7.48 1.67
N GLU A 168 4.37 -7.49 1.36
CA GLU A 168 3.46 -6.35 1.48
C GLU A 168 2.49 -6.53 2.65
N SER A 169 1.19 -6.43 2.43
CA SER A 169 0.14 -6.59 3.43
C SER A 169 0.07 -8.03 3.96
N MET A 170 -0.45 -8.15 5.17
CA MET A 170 -0.60 -9.42 5.89
C MET A 170 -1.95 -9.50 6.58
N ALA A 171 -2.42 -10.73 6.78
CA ALA A 171 -3.60 -11.01 7.58
C ALA A 171 -3.43 -12.27 8.44
N VAL A 172 -4.27 -12.40 9.47
CA VAL A 172 -4.21 -13.50 10.46
C VAL A 172 -5.51 -14.28 10.43
N ASP A 173 -5.44 -15.63 10.39
CA ASP A 173 -6.63 -16.48 10.49
C ASP A 173 -7.02 -16.79 11.96
N SER A 174 -8.14 -17.49 12.13
CA SER A 174 -8.66 -17.87 13.46
C SER A 174 -7.74 -18.77 14.27
N LEU A 175 -6.73 -19.38 13.64
CA LEU A 175 -5.70 -20.24 14.26
C LEU A 175 -4.37 -19.49 14.48
N ASN A 176 -4.35 -18.17 14.24
CA ASN A 176 -3.15 -17.33 14.26
C ASN A 176 -2.10 -17.70 13.20
N ASN A 177 -2.50 -18.25 12.05
CA ASN A 177 -1.61 -18.36 10.91
C ASN A 177 -1.55 -17.02 10.16
N ILE A 178 -0.38 -16.71 9.64
CA ILE A 178 -0.08 -15.43 8.97
C ILE A 178 -0.07 -15.64 7.45
N TYR A 179 -0.88 -14.87 6.74
CA TYR A 179 -0.90 -14.81 5.27
C TYR A 179 -0.19 -13.56 4.82
N VAL A 180 0.76 -13.70 3.90
CA VAL A 180 1.61 -12.61 3.41
C VAL A 180 1.46 -12.48 1.91
N ALA A 181 1.07 -11.30 1.43
CA ALA A 181 1.11 -10.98 0.01
C ALA A 181 2.57 -10.71 -0.41
N GLU A 182 3.04 -11.44 -1.40
CA GLU A 182 4.38 -11.27 -1.97
C GLU A 182 4.25 -10.62 -3.35
N TYR A 183 4.40 -9.31 -3.35
CA TYR A 183 4.16 -8.47 -4.51
C TYR A 183 5.04 -8.81 -5.71
N SER A 184 6.34 -8.95 -5.49
CA SER A 184 7.30 -9.23 -6.57
C SER A 184 7.22 -10.67 -7.07
N ARG A 185 6.80 -11.62 -6.23
CA ARG A 185 6.69 -13.05 -6.58
C ARG A 185 5.30 -13.47 -7.06
N LYS A 186 4.30 -12.58 -6.96
CA LYS A 186 2.92 -12.80 -7.41
C LYS A 186 2.27 -14.02 -6.73
N ASN A 187 2.52 -14.16 -5.43
CA ASN A 187 1.95 -15.25 -4.64
C ASN A 187 1.55 -14.80 -3.23
N ILE A 188 0.83 -15.66 -2.55
CA ILE A 188 0.52 -15.53 -1.13
C ILE A 188 1.25 -16.67 -0.41
N GLN A 189 1.91 -16.37 0.70
CA GLN A 189 2.54 -17.36 1.55
C GLN A 189 1.83 -17.43 2.91
N LYS A 190 1.61 -18.64 3.44
CA LYS A 190 1.03 -18.89 4.75
C LYS A 190 2.06 -19.47 5.70
N PHE A 191 2.09 -18.94 6.92
CA PHE A 191 2.99 -19.35 8.00
C PHE A 191 2.18 -19.63 9.27
N ASP A 192 2.73 -20.40 10.20
CA ASP A 192 2.21 -20.41 11.57
C ASP A 192 2.68 -19.17 12.35
N SER A 193 2.21 -19.03 13.59
CA SER A 193 2.52 -17.89 14.46
C SER A 193 4.00 -17.81 14.89
N GLU A 194 4.76 -18.87 14.69
CA GLU A 194 6.21 -18.96 14.93
C GLU A 194 7.03 -18.67 13.68
N GLY A 195 6.37 -18.45 12.51
CA GLY A 195 7.03 -18.17 11.23
C GLY A 195 7.45 -19.43 10.45
N ASN A 196 6.97 -20.61 10.81
CA ASN A 196 7.20 -21.81 10.02
C ASN A 196 6.30 -21.80 8.79
N PHE A 197 6.87 -22.04 7.60
CA PHE A 197 6.14 -22.09 6.34
C PHE A 197 5.13 -23.23 6.32
N ILE A 198 3.89 -22.94 5.92
CA ILE A 198 2.81 -23.94 5.77
C ILE A 198 2.55 -24.22 4.29
N THR A 199 2.18 -23.21 3.52
CA THR A 199 1.85 -23.33 2.10
C THR A 199 2.00 -22.02 1.36
N MET A 200 1.95 -22.06 0.02
CA MET A 200 1.86 -20.89 -0.84
C MET A 200 1.09 -21.19 -2.09
N TRP A 201 0.45 -20.17 -2.67
CA TRP A 201 -0.25 -20.25 -3.95
C TRP A 201 -0.13 -18.96 -4.72
N GLY A 202 -0.46 -19.01 -5.99
CA GLY A 202 -0.36 -17.89 -6.90
C GLY A 202 0.87 -17.95 -7.78
N GLN A 203 0.74 -17.33 -8.93
CA GLN A 203 1.79 -17.15 -9.94
C GLN A 203 1.47 -15.94 -10.78
N GLU A 204 2.42 -15.50 -11.61
CA GLU A 204 2.18 -14.40 -12.51
C GLU A 204 1.17 -14.75 -13.60
N GLY A 205 0.13 -13.92 -13.77
CA GLY A 205 -0.88 -14.08 -14.81
C GLY A 205 -2.15 -13.28 -14.59
N ASN A 206 -3.17 -13.55 -15.44
CA ASN A 206 -4.47 -12.86 -15.40
C ASN A 206 -5.64 -13.79 -15.08
N GLY A 207 -5.39 -15.08 -14.95
CA GLY A 207 -6.39 -16.12 -14.68
C GLY A 207 -6.82 -16.20 -13.22
N GLU A 208 -7.65 -17.20 -12.91
CA GLU A 208 -8.04 -17.58 -11.56
C GLU A 208 -6.83 -18.06 -10.77
N GLY A 209 -6.61 -17.50 -9.58
CA GLY A 209 -5.45 -17.83 -8.75
C GLY A 209 -4.12 -17.24 -9.24
N GLU A 210 -4.11 -16.45 -10.32
CA GLU A 210 -2.93 -15.77 -10.81
C GLU A 210 -2.95 -14.28 -10.39
N PHE A 211 -1.80 -13.64 -10.30
CA PHE A 211 -1.66 -12.25 -9.87
C PHE A 211 -0.70 -11.48 -10.78
N LYS A 212 -0.86 -10.16 -10.83
CA LYS A 212 0.15 -9.24 -11.35
C LYS A 212 0.88 -8.53 -10.23
N LYS A 213 0.14 -8.01 -9.26
CA LYS A 213 0.66 -7.28 -8.11
C LYS A 213 -0.28 -7.50 -6.91
N PRO A 214 -0.24 -8.69 -6.27
CA PRO A 214 -1.02 -8.91 -5.06
C PRO A 214 -0.54 -7.94 -3.98
N TRP A 215 -1.48 -7.21 -3.38
CA TRP A 215 -1.16 -6.17 -2.42
C TRP A 215 -1.79 -6.44 -1.06
N GLY A 216 -3.08 -6.20 -0.91
CA GLY A 216 -3.81 -6.39 0.32
C GLY A 216 -4.31 -7.83 0.50
N VAL A 217 -4.29 -8.30 1.73
CA VAL A 217 -4.84 -9.60 2.14
C VAL A 217 -5.75 -9.42 3.34
N ALA A 218 -6.93 -10.05 3.32
CA ALA A 218 -7.85 -10.09 4.45
C ALA A 218 -8.55 -11.44 4.55
N LEU A 219 -9.13 -11.74 5.70
CA LEU A 219 -9.89 -12.98 5.93
C LEU A 219 -11.31 -12.68 6.44
N ASP A 220 -12.29 -13.50 6.03
CA ASP A 220 -13.63 -13.47 6.60
C ASP A 220 -13.75 -14.39 7.84
N SER A 221 -14.92 -14.40 8.49
CA SER A 221 -15.19 -15.21 9.68
C SER A 221 -15.08 -16.73 9.48
N LYS A 222 -14.89 -17.17 8.24
CA LYS A 222 -14.71 -18.59 7.85
C LYS A 222 -13.29 -18.89 7.38
N ASP A 223 -12.38 -17.98 7.61
CA ASP A 223 -10.99 -18.02 7.13
C ASP A 223 -10.85 -18.09 5.59
N ASN A 224 -11.85 -17.60 4.82
CA ASN A 224 -11.64 -17.38 3.41
C ASN A 224 -10.75 -16.15 3.20
N VAL A 225 -9.81 -16.28 2.28
CA VAL A 225 -8.77 -15.27 2.00
C VAL A 225 -9.19 -14.39 0.83
N TYR A 226 -9.15 -13.09 1.01
CA TYR A 226 -9.39 -12.09 -0.02
C TYR A 226 -8.09 -11.40 -0.37
N VAL A 227 -7.80 -11.30 -1.66
CA VAL A 227 -6.57 -10.66 -2.16
C VAL A 227 -6.93 -9.59 -3.18
N SER A 228 -6.49 -8.36 -2.93
CA SER A 228 -6.53 -7.29 -3.92
C SER A 228 -5.32 -7.37 -4.85
N ASP A 229 -5.51 -7.06 -6.13
CA ASP A 229 -4.40 -6.94 -7.09
C ASP A 229 -4.30 -5.48 -7.56
N GLN A 230 -3.20 -4.83 -7.26
CA GLN A 230 -3.02 -3.40 -7.54
C GLN A 230 -3.10 -3.06 -9.04
N THR A 231 -2.66 -3.96 -9.89
CA THR A 231 -2.62 -3.76 -11.36
C THR A 231 -3.83 -4.36 -12.06
N LEU A 232 -4.32 -5.49 -11.59
CA LEU A 232 -5.56 -6.08 -12.11
C LEU A 232 -6.73 -5.58 -11.25
N PRO A 233 -7.71 -4.87 -11.85
CA PRO A 233 -8.79 -4.23 -11.10
C PRO A 233 -9.80 -5.25 -10.57
N ARG A 234 -9.34 -6.13 -9.68
CA ARG A 234 -10.13 -7.23 -9.11
C ARG A 234 -9.71 -7.58 -7.69
N VAL A 235 -10.63 -8.21 -6.98
CA VAL A 235 -10.39 -8.96 -5.75
C VAL A 235 -10.61 -10.44 -6.06
N GLN A 236 -9.74 -11.30 -5.57
CA GLN A 236 -9.89 -12.76 -5.65
C GLN A 236 -10.14 -13.32 -4.26
N LYS A 237 -11.01 -14.32 -4.17
CA LYS A 237 -11.36 -15.07 -2.95
C LYS A 237 -10.86 -16.51 -3.05
N PHE A 238 -10.25 -16.98 -1.97
CA PHE A 238 -9.72 -18.34 -1.81
C PHE A 238 -10.22 -18.96 -0.51
N ASP A 239 -10.15 -20.28 -0.39
CA ASP A 239 -10.23 -20.94 0.91
C ASP A 239 -8.89 -20.82 1.69
N SER A 240 -8.86 -21.32 2.92
CA SER A 240 -7.68 -21.28 3.79
C SER A 240 -6.49 -22.09 3.28
N GLU A 241 -6.70 -22.99 2.32
CA GLU A 241 -5.70 -23.81 1.65
C GLU A 241 -5.18 -23.17 0.35
N GLY A 242 -5.79 -22.04 -0.08
CA GLY A 242 -5.42 -21.32 -1.30
C GLY A 242 -6.14 -21.81 -2.57
N ASN A 243 -7.20 -22.61 -2.45
CA ASN A 243 -8.01 -22.97 -3.60
C ASN A 243 -8.91 -21.80 -3.99
N PHE A 244 -8.94 -21.46 -5.28
CA PHE A 244 -9.75 -20.37 -5.80
C PHE A 244 -11.26 -20.64 -5.60
N ILE A 245 -11.99 -19.64 -5.12
CA ILE A 245 -13.44 -19.68 -4.92
C ILE A 245 -14.16 -18.76 -5.90
N ASP A 246 -13.78 -17.47 -5.94
CA ASP A 246 -14.47 -16.45 -6.71
C ASP A 246 -13.57 -15.25 -7.00
N MET A 247 -14.00 -14.37 -7.92
CA MET A 247 -13.37 -13.06 -8.13
C MET A 247 -14.37 -12.04 -8.65
N TRP A 248 -14.15 -10.78 -8.31
CA TRP A 248 -14.97 -9.68 -8.80
C TRP A 248 -14.14 -8.42 -9.01
N GLY A 249 -14.75 -7.48 -9.69
CA GLY A 249 -14.13 -6.22 -10.05
C GLY A 249 -13.83 -6.14 -11.54
N LYS A 250 -13.65 -4.94 -12.01
CA LYS A 250 -13.19 -4.59 -13.35
C LYS A 250 -12.74 -3.15 -13.38
N GLU A 251 -11.94 -2.79 -14.36
CA GLU A 251 -11.43 -1.44 -14.54
C GLU A 251 -12.55 -0.39 -14.69
N GLY A 252 -12.40 0.74 -14.00
CA GLY A 252 -13.23 1.92 -14.14
C GLY A 252 -13.59 2.64 -12.85
N LYS A 253 -14.43 3.68 -13.00
CA LYS A 253 -14.84 4.60 -11.92
C LYS A 253 -16.28 4.39 -11.44
N LYS A 254 -17.02 3.45 -12.04
CA LYS A 254 -18.42 3.17 -11.65
C LYS A 254 -18.48 2.31 -10.38
N LYS A 255 -19.69 2.08 -9.88
CA LYS A 255 -19.97 1.19 -8.75
C LYS A 255 -19.41 -0.21 -9.02
N GLY A 256 -18.64 -0.76 -8.08
CA GLY A 256 -18.02 -2.08 -8.18
C GLY A 256 -16.88 -2.20 -9.22
N GLN A 257 -16.39 -1.08 -9.73
CA GLN A 257 -15.19 -1.02 -10.57
C GLN A 257 -14.02 -0.48 -9.77
N PHE A 258 -12.81 -0.71 -10.19
CA PHE A 258 -11.58 -0.27 -9.55
C PHE A 258 -10.63 0.38 -10.55
N VAL A 259 -9.73 1.23 -10.07
CA VAL A 259 -8.62 1.76 -10.85
C VAL A 259 -7.29 1.32 -10.26
N HIS A 260 -7.14 1.43 -8.94
CA HIS A 260 -5.86 1.14 -8.27
C HIS A 260 -6.11 0.72 -6.82
N GLN A 261 -6.43 -0.58 -6.65
CA GLN A 261 -6.64 -1.10 -5.32
C GLN A 261 -5.32 -1.18 -4.56
N HIS A 262 -5.38 -0.83 -3.29
CA HIS A 262 -4.29 -1.10 -2.36
C HIS A 262 -4.73 -2.16 -1.37
N ASP A 263 -5.23 -1.77 -0.23
CA ASP A 263 -5.50 -2.67 0.86
C ASP A 263 -6.97 -3.12 0.91
N ILE A 264 -7.20 -4.16 1.70
CA ILE A 264 -8.50 -4.82 1.86
C ILE A 264 -8.65 -5.26 3.32
N THR A 265 -9.84 -5.07 3.89
CA THR A 265 -10.18 -5.60 5.21
C THR A 265 -11.59 -6.17 5.22
N VAL A 266 -11.90 -7.03 6.19
CA VAL A 266 -13.23 -7.61 6.38
C VAL A 266 -13.69 -7.31 7.80
N ASP A 267 -14.91 -6.78 7.95
CA ASP A 267 -15.47 -6.49 9.26
C ASP A 267 -16.12 -7.72 9.91
N SER A 268 -16.55 -7.59 11.16
CA SER A 268 -17.20 -8.66 11.93
C SER A 268 -18.55 -9.13 11.37
N ASN A 269 -19.10 -8.43 10.38
CA ASN A 269 -20.33 -8.79 9.66
C ASN A 269 -20.02 -9.40 8.28
N ASP A 270 -18.75 -9.72 8.01
CA ASP A 270 -18.25 -10.22 6.74
C ASP A 270 -18.44 -9.25 5.56
N TYR A 271 -18.46 -7.93 5.80
CA TYR A 271 -18.37 -6.96 4.71
C TYR A 271 -16.92 -6.71 4.34
N VAL A 272 -16.66 -6.68 3.04
CA VAL A 272 -15.33 -6.51 2.46
C VAL A 272 -15.12 -5.06 2.05
N TYR A 273 -14.14 -4.40 2.65
CA TYR A 273 -13.77 -3.01 2.39
C TYR A 273 -12.47 -2.97 1.59
N VAL A 274 -12.44 -2.20 0.51
CA VAL A 274 -11.27 -2.08 -0.38
C VAL A 274 -10.93 -0.62 -0.56
N THR A 275 -9.68 -0.25 -0.34
CA THR A 275 -9.16 1.07 -0.72
C THR A 275 -8.86 1.07 -2.21
N ASP A 276 -9.40 2.05 -2.92
CA ASP A 276 -9.23 2.23 -4.36
C ASP A 276 -8.65 3.64 -4.58
N GLY A 277 -7.33 3.71 -4.61
CA GLY A 277 -6.55 4.93 -4.60
C GLY A 277 -6.53 5.66 -5.94
N ARG A 278 -5.58 6.59 -6.08
CA ARG A 278 -5.39 7.44 -7.26
C ARG A 278 -6.69 8.09 -7.74
N GLU A 279 -7.06 7.90 -8.98
CA GLU A 279 -8.18 8.55 -9.65
C GLU A 279 -9.57 8.25 -9.06
N ASN A 280 -9.72 7.19 -8.27
CA ASN A 280 -10.97 6.89 -7.57
C ASN A 280 -10.98 7.44 -6.15
N SER A 281 -9.83 7.43 -5.46
CA SER A 281 -9.63 8.01 -4.12
C SER A 281 -10.81 7.75 -3.17
N ARG A 282 -11.15 6.47 -3.00
CA ARG A 282 -12.35 6.05 -2.26
C ARG A 282 -12.14 4.74 -1.49
N VAL A 283 -13.05 4.47 -0.59
CA VAL A 283 -13.29 3.14 0.00
C VAL A 283 -14.53 2.55 -0.67
N ALA A 284 -14.44 1.31 -1.15
CA ALA A 284 -15.56 0.57 -1.73
C ALA A 284 -15.89 -0.65 -0.86
N VAL A 285 -17.17 -0.91 -0.63
CA VAL A 285 -17.68 -1.99 0.25
C VAL A 285 -18.49 -2.99 -0.54
N PHE A 286 -18.23 -4.27 -0.27
CA PHE A 286 -18.89 -5.41 -0.92
C PHE A 286 -19.37 -6.42 0.14
N ASP A 287 -20.27 -7.31 -0.23
CA ASP A 287 -20.50 -8.53 0.52
C ASP A 287 -19.48 -9.63 0.15
N THR A 288 -19.51 -10.74 0.84
CA THR A 288 -18.59 -11.89 0.62
C THR A 288 -18.71 -12.56 -0.75
N ASN A 289 -19.75 -12.23 -1.54
CA ASN A 289 -19.96 -12.69 -2.90
C ASN A 289 -19.59 -11.63 -3.95
N GLY A 290 -18.90 -10.57 -3.53
CA GLY A 290 -18.45 -9.49 -4.42
C GLY A 290 -19.57 -8.55 -4.91
N LYS A 291 -20.76 -8.58 -4.30
CA LYS A 291 -21.82 -7.64 -4.61
C LYS A 291 -21.50 -6.30 -4.01
N PHE A 292 -21.40 -5.28 -4.86
CA PHE A 292 -21.17 -3.89 -4.44
C PHE A 292 -22.32 -3.39 -3.53
N LEU A 293 -21.98 -2.79 -2.40
CA LEU A 293 -22.91 -2.23 -1.43
C LEU A 293 -22.88 -0.70 -1.42
N LYS A 294 -21.71 -0.12 -1.16
CA LYS A 294 -21.52 1.33 -1.06
C LYS A 294 -20.08 1.75 -1.32
N HIS A 295 -19.87 3.05 -1.48
CA HIS A 295 -18.52 3.65 -1.43
C HIS A 295 -18.62 5.08 -0.92
N TRP A 296 -17.50 5.61 -0.42
CA TRP A 296 -17.31 7.02 -0.08
C TRP A 296 -15.89 7.44 -0.37
N GLY A 297 -15.68 8.76 -0.36
CA GLY A 297 -14.40 9.37 -0.68
C GLY A 297 -14.40 9.99 -2.08
N SER A 298 -13.46 10.88 -2.28
CA SER A 298 -13.10 11.52 -3.54
C SER A 298 -11.69 12.07 -3.45
N GLU A 299 -11.07 12.38 -4.57
CA GLU A 299 -9.74 12.98 -4.60
C GLU A 299 -9.73 14.36 -3.91
N GLY A 300 -8.75 14.60 -3.05
CA GLY A 300 -8.53 15.89 -2.39
C GLY A 300 -7.92 15.81 -1.00
N LYS A 301 -7.88 16.99 -0.33
CA LYS A 301 -7.26 17.18 0.99
C LYS A 301 -8.26 17.48 2.10
N ASP A 302 -9.53 17.71 1.77
CA ASP A 302 -10.56 18.00 2.75
C ASP A 302 -10.94 16.75 3.56
N LYS A 303 -11.80 16.93 4.56
CA LYS A 303 -12.37 15.83 5.35
C LYS A 303 -13.16 14.89 4.45
N GLY A 304 -12.87 13.59 4.54
CA GLY A 304 -13.50 12.57 3.70
C GLY A 304 -12.98 12.50 2.27
N GLN A 305 -11.96 13.29 1.91
CA GLN A 305 -11.23 13.17 0.65
C GLN A 305 -9.88 12.49 0.89
N PHE A 306 -9.33 11.88 -0.15
CA PHE A 306 -8.06 11.13 -0.09
C PHE A 306 -7.12 11.52 -1.22
N ILE A 307 -5.82 11.38 -0.98
CA ILE A 307 -4.81 11.29 -2.03
C ILE A 307 -4.03 10.01 -1.78
N GLU A 308 -4.30 8.98 -2.60
CA GLU A 308 -3.63 7.67 -2.52
C GLU A 308 -3.83 7.01 -1.14
N ASN A 309 -5.06 6.60 -0.85
CA ASN A 309 -5.40 5.85 0.37
C ASN A 309 -4.89 4.42 0.28
N HIS A 310 -4.15 3.98 1.32
CA HIS A 310 -3.53 2.65 1.44
C HIS A 310 -4.26 1.81 2.48
N GLY A 311 -3.66 1.63 3.66
CA GLY A 311 -4.15 0.76 4.71
C GLY A 311 -5.56 1.08 5.21
N ILE A 312 -6.29 0.04 5.61
CA ILE A 312 -7.67 0.14 6.11
C ILE A 312 -7.95 -0.90 7.19
N VAL A 313 -8.58 -0.49 8.29
CA VAL A 313 -9.08 -1.39 9.33
C VAL A 313 -10.46 -0.96 9.81
N VAL A 314 -11.27 -1.92 10.27
CA VAL A 314 -12.61 -1.68 10.82
C VAL A 314 -12.66 -2.17 12.28
N ASP A 315 -13.17 -1.32 13.19
CA ASP A 315 -13.35 -1.70 14.59
C ASP A 315 -14.63 -2.52 14.82
N SER A 316 -14.78 -3.06 16.02
CA SER A 316 -15.95 -3.86 16.40
C SER A 316 -17.27 -3.07 16.44
N GLU A 317 -17.21 -1.75 16.42
CA GLU A 317 -18.37 -0.84 16.34
C GLU A 317 -18.73 -0.51 14.89
N GLY A 318 -17.92 -0.94 13.92
CA GLY A 318 -18.05 -0.67 12.50
C GLY A 318 -17.45 0.65 12.06
N ASN A 319 -16.65 1.34 12.90
CA ASN A 319 -15.91 2.51 12.45
C ASN A 319 -14.73 2.09 11.57
N VAL A 320 -14.50 2.84 10.51
CA VAL A 320 -13.50 2.56 9.48
C VAL A 320 -12.35 3.57 9.59
N TYR A 321 -11.15 3.06 9.71
CA TYR A 321 -9.92 3.86 9.77
C TYR A 321 -9.14 3.65 8.48
N VAL A 322 -8.75 4.74 7.83
CA VAL A 322 -8.10 4.73 6.51
C VAL A 322 -6.82 5.55 6.56
N VAL A 323 -5.73 4.97 6.14
CA VAL A 323 -4.46 5.67 5.93
C VAL A 323 -4.54 6.45 4.62
N ASP A 324 -4.46 7.77 4.71
CA ASP A 324 -4.44 8.70 3.59
C ASP A 324 -2.99 9.14 3.35
N THR A 325 -2.24 8.27 2.68
CA THR A 325 -0.77 8.24 2.62
C THR A 325 -0.16 9.54 2.16
N ARG A 326 -0.63 10.10 1.04
CA ARG A 326 -0.06 11.37 0.53
C ARG A 326 -0.52 12.62 1.27
N ASN A 327 -1.67 12.55 1.95
CA ASN A 327 -2.10 13.59 2.88
C ASN A 327 -1.46 13.42 4.27
N VAL A 328 -0.69 12.33 4.48
CA VAL A 328 0.11 12.07 5.69
C VAL A 328 -0.77 12.07 6.94
N ARG A 329 -1.88 11.32 6.91
CA ARG A 329 -2.86 11.28 7.99
C ARG A 329 -3.62 9.95 8.02
N VAL A 330 -4.29 9.68 9.12
CA VAL A 330 -5.34 8.66 9.26
C VAL A 330 -6.68 9.37 9.38
N GLN A 331 -7.70 8.89 8.68
CA GLN A 331 -9.07 9.37 8.79
C GLN A 331 -9.98 8.28 9.34
N LYS A 332 -10.86 8.63 10.28
CA LYS A 332 -11.90 7.76 10.87
C LYS A 332 -13.26 8.13 10.33
N PHE A 333 -14.04 7.11 9.99
CA PHE A 333 -15.41 7.21 9.49
C PHE A 333 -16.33 6.29 10.29
N ASP A 334 -17.63 6.58 10.31
CA ASP A 334 -18.62 5.60 10.74
C ASP A 334 -18.85 4.52 9.68
N SER A 335 -19.67 3.52 10.02
CA SER A 335 -19.99 2.43 9.10
C SER A 335 -20.68 2.89 7.82
N ASP A 336 -21.29 4.07 7.77
CA ASP A 336 -21.94 4.64 6.59
C ASP A 336 -20.99 5.48 5.73
N GLY A 337 -19.75 5.68 6.19
CA GLY A 337 -18.72 6.47 5.51
C GLY A 337 -18.78 7.96 5.84
N ASN A 338 -19.48 8.37 6.89
CA ASN A 338 -19.46 9.74 7.38
C ASN A 338 -18.18 10.00 8.16
N PHE A 339 -17.50 11.11 7.86
CA PHE A 339 -16.27 11.50 8.55
C PHE A 339 -16.51 11.78 10.05
N ILE A 340 -15.66 11.19 10.90
CA ILE A 340 -15.69 11.41 12.35
C ILE A 340 -14.51 12.28 12.79
N THR A 341 -13.28 11.82 12.57
CA THR A 341 -12.06 12.52 12.98
C THR A 341 -10.88 12.15 12.09
N MET A 342 -9.75 12.84 12.27
CA MET A 342 -8.47 12.53 11.61
C MET A 342 -7.32 13.01 12.47
N TRP A 343 -6.16 12.37 12.31
CA TRP A 343 -4.90 12.75 12.94
C TRP A 343 -3.70 12.47 12.06
N GLY A 344 -2.56 12.98 12.45
CA GLY A 344 -1.32 12.88 11.70
C GLY A 344 -1.01 14.15 10.91
N SER A 345 0.26 14.38 10.70
CA SER A 345 0.81 15.47 9.89
C SER A 345 2.21 15.10 9.44
N LEU A 346 2.73 15.78 8.43
CA LEU A 346 4.10 15.57 7.97
C LEU A 346 5.12 15.92 9.04
N GLY A 347 5.98 14.99 9.39
CA GLY A 347 7.07 15.21 10.33
C GLY A 347 7.71 13.92 10.83
N CYS A 348 8.69 14.07 11.71
CA CYS A 348 9.50 12.96 12.24
C CYS A 348 9.23 12.67 13.72
N LYS A 349 8.32 13.39 14.35
CA LYS A 349 7.90 13.11 15.73
C LYS A 349 6.98 11.88 15.75
N ASP A 350 6.82 11.31 16.92
CA ASP A 350 6.04 10.09 17.09
C ASP A 350 4.54 10.24 16.72
N ASP A 351 3.98 11.45 16.88
CA ASP A 351 2.61 11.79 16.48
C ASP A 351 2.49 12.28 15.01
N GLN A 352 3.60 12.29 14.28
CA GLN A 352 3.70 12.70 12.88
C GLN A 352 4.11 11.52 12.00
N PHE A 353 3.92 11.64 10.69
CA PHE A 353 4.29 10.62 9.72
C PHE A 353 5.18 11.21 8.62
N LEU A 354 5.98 10.36 8.00
CA LEU A 354 6.62 10.65 6.72
C LEU A 354 5.83 10.03 5.57
N ILE A 355 5.61 8.73 5.61
CA ILE A 355 4.82 7.98 4.64
C ILE A 355 4.05 6.87 5.38
N PRO A 356 2.90 7.19 6.00
CA PRO A 356 2.09 6.17 6.64
C PRO A 356 1.56 5.21 5.59
N HIS A 357 1.66 3.91 5.85
CA HIS A 357 1.37 2.88 4.86
C HIS A 357 0.18 2.01 5.23
N ASP A 358 0.31 1.24 6.29
CA ASP A 358 -0.68 0.25 6.68
C ASP A 358 -1.15 0.46 8.14
N ILE A 359 -2.25 -0.19 8.50
CA ILE A 359 -2.94 0.05 9.76
C ILE A 359 -3.57 -1.24 10.28
N ALA A 360 -3.37 -1.54 11.57
CA ALA A 360 -4.01 -2.63 12.25
C ALA A 360 -4.58 -2.18 13.60
N MET A 361 -5.43 -3.02 14.21
CA MET A 361 -6.06 -2.74 15.50
C MET A 361 -5.98 -3.96 16.40
N ASP A 362 -5.63 -3.75 17.68
CA ASP A 362 -5.63 -4.81 18.69
C ASP A 362 -7.02 -5.03 19.32
N SER A 363 -7.12 -6.06 20.19
CA SER A 363 -8.37 -6.43 20.85
C SER A 363 -8.90 -5.35 21.80
N GLU A 364 -8.05 -4.46 22.29
CA GLU A 364 -8.39 -3.34 23.16
C GLU A 364 -8.83 -2.09 22.34
N GLY A 365 -8.60 -2.13 21.01
CA GLY A 365 -8.93 -1.06 20.06
C GLY A 365 -7.86 0.01 19.93
N PHE A 366 -6.62 -0.29 20.31
CA PHE A 366 -5.49 0.53 19.95
C PHE A 366 -5.12 0.32 18.48
N ILE A 367 -4.71 1.40 17.85
CA ILE A 367 -4.43 1.48 16.41
C ILE A 367 -2.93 1.55 16.22
N TYR A 368 -2.43 0.68 15.33
CA TYR A 368 -1.02 0.62 14.96
C TYR A 368 -0.87 1.01 13.50
N VAL A 369 0.03 1.94 13.22
CA VAL A 369 0.29 2.45 11.86
C VAL A 369 1.76 2.25 11.54
N THR A 370 2.05 1.64 10.39
CA THR A 370 3.41 1.63 9.84
C THR A 370 3.71 2.96 9.14
N ASP A 371 4.91 3.47 9.37
CA ASP A 371 5.45 4.63 8.66
C ASP A 371 6.71 4.19 7.94
N SER A 372 6.69 4.08 6.62
CA SER A 372 7.82 3.59 5.82
C SER A 372 9.05 4.50 5.87
N GLY A 373 8.93 5.65 6.50
CA GLY A 373 10.04 6.58 6.64
C GLY A 373 10.34 7.36 5.35
N LYS A 374 11.60 7.65 5.12
CA LYS A 374 12.02 8.36 3.91
C LYS A 374 12.01 7.42 2.71
N SER A 375 11.27 7.79 1.68
CA SER A 375 11.42 7.26 0.34
C SER A 375 11.89 8.37 -0.60
N HIS A 376 12.12 8.05 -1.86
CA HIS A 376 12.42 9.06 -2.88
C HIS A 376 11.35 10.18 -3.00
N PHE A 377 10.10 9.93 -2.57
CA PHE A 377 9.04 10.95 -2.50
C PHE A 377 9.26 11.99 -1.40
N ARG A 378 10.11 11.69 -0.41
CA ARG A 378 10.41 12.53 0.75
C ARG A 378 11.91 12.55 1.07
N ALA A 379 12.75 12.26 0.07
CA ALA A 379 14.21 12.21 0.25
C ALA A 379 14.81 13.55 0.69
N ASP A 380 14.15 14.64 0.36
CA ASP A 380 14.51 16.01 0.69
C ASP A 380 13.99 16.48 2.07
N TYR A 381 13.10 15.71 2.72
CA TYR A 381 12.62 16.07 4.05
C TYR A 381 13.67 15.72 5.11
N ASP A 382 14.22 16.74 5.76
CA ASP A 382 15.25 16.59 6.80
C ASP A 382 14.65 16.71 8.19
N CYS A 383 14.58 15.58 8.89
CA CYS A 383 14.09 15.53 10.26
C CYS A 383 14.92 16.36 11.25
N ASN A 384 16.19 16.65 10.96
CA ASN A 384 17.04 17.42 11.83
C ASN A 384 16.78 18.94 11.72
N ASN A 385 16.12 19.40 10.64
CA ASN A 385 15.85 20.81 10.37
C ASN A 385 14.34 21.15 10.44
N ALA A 386 13.49 20.20 10.76
CA ALA A 386 12.05 20.41 10.94
C ALA A 386 11.79 20.93 12.38
N SER A 387 11.82 22.26 12.53
CA SER A 387 11.47 22.96 13.78
C SER A 387 10.03 23.49 13.73
#